data_65bd59d5b188c541f3e5d3e985c21123
#
_entry.id   65bd59d5b188c541f3e5d3e985c21123
#
_cell.length_a   1.000
_cell.length_b   1.000
_cell.length_c   1.000
_cell.angle_alpha   90.00
_cell.angle_beta   90.00
_cell.angle_gamma   90.00
#
_symmetry.space_group_name_H-M   'P 1'
#
loop_
_entity.id
_entity.type
_entity.pdbx_description
1 polymer ?
#
loop_
_entity_poly.entity_id
_entity_poly.type
_entity_poly.pdbx_seq_one_letter_code
_entity_poly.pdbx_strand_id
1 'polypeptide(L)'
;VQEKMKGMNFIMEEIYIFGHKNPDTDTILSSIVLETMEKTKGASKVKAYRLGDINKETKYALNYFGVKEPEFLEEVEEGQKVMLVDHNEFAQSVNGIEKAKILKVVDHHKIANFETHEPLFYLAMPVGCTSTILREMYKVNNIKIDKVTAGLMLSSIISDTLLLKSPTCTDKDREAAKELPKIAEVDLNEYGMNLLKAGTDLSDFTPEELINIDSKPYTTKGIKYQAAQVNTASIDDVLKDKKAIEEAMNKFMQENG
;
A
#
# COMPACT_ATOMS: atom_id res chain seq x y z
N VAL A 1 -10.05 -35.33 -36.95
CA VAL A 1 -10.11 -34.70 -35.61
C VAL A 1 -8.70 -34.38 -35.10
N GLN A 2 -7.63 -35.07 -35.55
CA GLN A 2 -6.24 -34.85 -35.09
C GLN A 2 -5.50 -33.69 -35.77
N GLU A 3 -5.97 -33.12 -36.86
CA GLU A 3 -5.29 -32.02 -37.58
C GLU A 3 -5.68 -30.60 -37.14
N LYS A 4 -6.70 -30.42 -36.31
CA LYS A 4 -7.12 -29.11 -35.79
C LYS A 4 -6.45 -28.68 -34.47
N MET A 5 -5.56 -29.49 -33.90
CA MET A 5 -4.85 -29.16 -32.66
C MET A 5 -3.43 -28.66 -32.83
N LYS A 6 -2.95 -28.52 -34.07
CA LYS A 6 -1.66 -27.86 -34.35
C LYS A 6 -1.88 -26.38 -34.64
N GLY A 7 -1.79 -25.53 -33.62
CA GLY A 7 -1.80 -24.09 -33.79
C GLY A 7 -2.38 -23.23 -32.67
N MET A 8 -2.90 -23.82 -31.59
CA MET A 8 -3.14 -23.02 -30.38
C MET A 8 -1.81 -22.89 -29.63
N ASN A 9 -1.06 -21.86 -29.95
CA ASN A 9 -0.11 -21.31 -28.97
C ASN A 9 -0.96 -20.96 -27.74
N PHE A 10 -0.91 -21.80 -26.71
CA PHE A 10 -1.30 -21.39 -25.36
C PHE A 10 -0.30 -20.32 -24.94
N ILE A 11 -0.55 -19.07 -25.33
CA ILE A 11 0.06 -17.93 -24.66
C ILE A 11 -0.50 -18.05 -23.24
N MET A 12 0.32 -18.55 -22.32
CA MET A 12 -0.07 -18.52 -20.90
C MET A 12 -0.27 -17.06 -20.56
N GLU A 13 -1.53 -16.68 -20.35
CA GLU A 13 -1.90 -15.32 -20.01
C GLU A 13 -1.20 -14.91 -18.72
N GLU A 14 -0.64 -13.70 -18.73
CA GLU A 14 0.00 -13.12 -17.54
C GLU A 14 -1.06 -12.89 -16.46
N ILE A 15 -0.73 -13.22 -15.21
CA ILE A 15 -1.58 -12.96 -14.05
C ILE A 15 -1.14 -11.62 -13.45
N TYR A 16 -2.06 -10.67 -13.35
CA TYR A 16 -1.79 -9.37 -12.77
C TYR A 16 -2.06 -9.38 -11.27
N ILE A 17 -1.17 -8.78 -10.48
CA ILE A 17 -1.31 -8.61 -9.03
C ILE A 17 -1.32 -7.14 -8.71
N PHE A 18 -2.31 -6.67 -7.97
CA PHE A 18 -2.39 -5.26 -7.57
C PHE A 18 -3.22 -5.07 -6.30
N GLY A 19 -3.01 -3.94 -5.64
CA GLY A 19 -3.86 -3.48 -4.56
C GLY A 19 -4.80 -2.35 -5.01
N HIS A 20 -5.21 -1.44 -4.11
CA HIS A 20 -6.22 -0.42 -4.39
C HIS A 20 -5.70 0.81 -5.17
N LYS A 21 -6.67 1.62 -5.73
CA LYS A 21 -6.39 2.77 -6.62
C LYS A 21 -5.58 3.90 -6.00
N ASN A 22 -5.73 4.16 -4.72
CA ASN A 22 -4.94 5.17 -4.01
C ASN A 22 -3.87 4.45 -3.20
N PRO A 23 -2.80 3.97 -3.85
CA PRO A 23 -1.91 3.00 -3.24
C PRO A 23 -1.11 3.61 -2.10
N ASP A 24 -1.17 2.94 -0.97
CA ASP A 24 -0.28 3.16 0.16
C ASP A 24 0.91 2.17 0.13
N THR A 25 1.65 2.13 1.21
CA THR A 25 2.85 1.29 1.29
C THR A 25 2.50 -0.20 1.32
N ASP A 26 1.44 -0.61 2.05
CA ASP A 26 1.04 -2.03 2.09
C ASP A 26 0.55 -2.51 0.72
N THR A 27 -0.34 -1.76 0.09
CA THR A 27 -0.87 -2.05 -1.26
C THR A 27 0.24 -2.37 -2.27
N ILE A 28 1.27 -1.54 -2.35
CA ILE A 28 2.36 -1.72 -3.33
C ILE A 28 3.28 -2.87 -2.94
N LEU A 29 3.74 -2.88 -1.68
CA LEU A 29 4.74 -3.87 -1.28
C LEU A 29 4.14 -5.26 -1.15
N SER A 30 2.90 -5.40 -0.69
CA SER A 30 2.19 -6.68 -0.65
C SER A 30 1.96 -7.25 -2.05
N SER A 31 1.73 -6.43 -3.07
CA SER A 31 1.63 -6.91 -4.46
C SER A 31 2.95 -7.54 -4.95
N ILE A 32 4.09 -6.91 -4.66
CA ILE A 32 5.43 -7.42 -5.00
C ILE A 32 5.77 -8.69 -4.20
N VAL A 33 5.40 -8.72 -2.92
CA VAL A 33 5.61 -9.90 -2.05
C VAL A 33 4.80 -11.09 -2.54
N LEU A 34 3.55 -10.89 -2.95
CA LEU A 34 2.71 -11.96 -3.52
C LEU A 34 3.25 -12.42 -4.88
N GLU A 35 3.71 -11.50 -5.74
CA GLU A 35 4.37 -11.83 -7.00
C GLU A 35 5.57 -12.75 -6.77
N THR A 36 6.44 -12.40 -5.82
CA THR A 36 7.62 -13.20 -5.45
C THR A 36 7.22 -14.59 -4.96
N MET A 37 6.17 -14.69 -4.15
CA MET A 37 5.66 -15.96 -3.67
C MET A 37 5.15 -16.84 -4.83
N GLU A 38 4.32 -16.30 -5.72
CA GLU A 38 3.77 -17.06 -6.83
C GLU A 38 4.86 -17.50 -7.82
N LYS A 39 5.86 -16.66 -8.10
CA LYS A 39 7.04 -17.04 -8.88
C LYS A 39 7.82 -18.19 -8.24
N THR A 40 8.01 -18.15 -6.93
CA THR A 40 8.68 -19.23 -6.17
C THR A 40 7.88 -20.55 -6.23
N LYS A 41 6.56 -20.47 -6.32
CA LYS A 41 5.66 -21.63 -6.51
C LYS A 41 5.62 -22.14 -7.96
N GLY A 42 6.34 -21.51 -8.88
CA GLY A 42 6.45 -21.94 -10.27
C GLY A 42 5.56 -21.18 -11.27
N ALA A 43 4.85 -20.13 -10.84
CA ALA A 43 4.12 -19.29 -11.77
C ALA A 43 5.12 -18.46 -12.63
N SER A 44 5.21 -18.78 -13.93
CA SER A 44 6.19 -18.13 -14.84
C SER A 44 5.72 -16.79 -15.38
N LYS A 45 4.43 -16.51 -15.37
CA LYS A 45 3.81 -15.29 -15.91
C LYS A 45 2.90 -14.66 -14.85
N VAL A 46 3.51 -13.99 -13.90
CA VAL A 46 2.83 -13.23 -12.86
C VAL A 46 3.57 -11.93 -12.65
N LYS A 47 2.87 -10.81 -12.52
CA LYS A 47 3.46 -9.48 -12.41
C LYS A 47 2.65 -8.58 -11.51
N ALA A 48 3.36 -7.86 -10.64
CA ALA A 48 2.79 -6.82 -9.79
C ALA A 48 2.63 -5.51 -10.57
N TYR A 49 1.52 -4.83 -10.34
CA TYR A 49 1.18 -3.52 -10.90
C TYR A 49 0.74 -2.56 -9.80
N ARG A 50 0.79 -1.26 -10.09
CA ARG A 50 0.19 -0.20 -9.28
C ARG A 50 -1.00 0.42 -10.00
N LEU A 51 -1.99 0.89 -9.24
CA LEU A 51 -3.18 1.55 -9.78
C LEU A 51 -3.18 3.07 -9.57
N GLY A 52 -2.11 3.62 -9.05
CA GLY A 52 -1.96 5.06 -8.79
C GLY A 52 -0.49 5.43 -8.54
N ASP A 53 -0.26 6.69 -8.19
CA ASP A 53 1.07 7.19 -7.91
C ASP A 53 1.58 6.69 -6.56
N ILE A 54 2.88 6.39 -6.50
CA ILE A 54 3.54 5.88 -5.30
C ILE A 54 3.96 7.06 -4.42
N ASN A 55 3.59 7.00 -3.15
CA ASN A 55 3.93 8.00 -2.14
C ASN A 55 5.43 7.94 -1.74
N LYS A 56 5.90 8.97 -1.02
CA LYS A 56 7.32 9.08 -0.59
C LYS A 56 7.74 7.94 0.34
N GLU A 57 6.87 7.45 1.20
CA GLU A 57 7.13 6.33 2.11
C GLU A 57 7.41 5.05 1.35
N THR A 58 6.54 4.72 0.40
CA THR A 58 6.72 3.56 -0.48
C THR A 58 8.00 3.68 -1.32
N LYS A 59 8.27 4.87 -1.87
CA LYS A 59 9.52 5.13 -2.62
C LYS A 59 10.75 4.91 -1.75
N TYR A 60 10.69 5.35 -0.49
CA TYR A 60 11.78 5.12 0.46
C TYR A 60 12.04 3.61 0.65
N ALA A 61 11.00 2.81 0.89
CA ALA A 61 11.13 1.37 1.08
C ALA A 61 11.69 0.68 -0.17
N LEU A 62 11.14 0.99 -1.36
CA LEU A 62 11.60 0.41 -2.62
C LEU A 62 13.08 0.74 -2.89
N ASN A 63 13.48 1.99 -2.70
CA ASN A 63 14.86 2.42 -2.89
C ASN A 63 15.82 1.76 -1.89
N TYR A 64 15.42 1.66 -0.62
CA TYR A 64 16.23 1.07 0.45
C TYR A 64 16.58 -0.40 0.16
N PHE A 65 15.60 -1.16 -0.34
CA PHE A 65 15.79 -2.58 -0.67
C PHE A 65 16.14 -2.84 -2.13
N GLY A 66 16.35 -1.80 -2.95
CA GLY A 66 16.77 -1.92 -4.34
C GLY A 66 15.73 -2.54 -5.26
N VAL A 67 14.44 -2.32 -4.98
CA VAL A 67 13.30 -2.86 -5.74
C VAL A 67 12.76 -1.79 -6.68
N LYS A 68 12.46 -2.18 -7.92
CA LYS A 68 11.84 -1.28 -8.90
C LYS A 68 10.36 -1.06 -8.58
N GLU A 69 9.91 0.15 -8.84
CA GLU A 69 8.49 0.51 -8.83
C GLU A 69 7.70 -0.35 -9.83
N PRO A 70 6.54 -0.91 -9.42
CA PRO A 70 5.65 -1.61 -10.36
C PRO A 70 5.13 -0.69 -11.45
N GLU A 71 4.89 -1.25 -12.64
CA GLU A 71 4.30 -0.51 -13.75
C GLU A 71 2.86 -0.11 -13.43
N PHE A 72 2.42 1.02 -14.00
CA PHE A 72 1.05 1.50 -13.84
C PHE A 72 0.09 0.66 -14.70
N LEU A 73 -1.06 0.32 -14.13
CA LEU A 73 -2.15 -0.39 -14.79
C LEU A 73 -3.41 0.46 -14.72
N GLU A 74 -3.94 0.86 -15.87
CA GLU A 74 -5.13 1.70 -15.97
C GLU A 74 -6.42 0.88 -15.97
N GLU A 75 -6.44 -0.21 -16.73
CA GLU A 75 -7.61 -1.07 -16.90
C GLU A 75 -7.21 -2.53 -17.15
N VAL A 76 -8.15 -3.44 -16.98
CA VAL A 76 -8.03 -4.86 -17.34
C VAL A 76 -9.08 -5.25 -18.37
N GLU A 77 -8.69 -6.15 -19.27
CA GLU A 77 -9.60 -6.69 -20.28
C GLU A 77 -10.52 -7.77 -19.69
N GLU A 78 -11.60 -8.08 -20.40
CA GLU A 78 -12.50 -9.18 -20.05
C GLU A 78 -11.76 -10.52 -19.99
N GLY A 79 -11.95 -11.24 -18.88
CA GLY A 79 -11.29 -12.53 -18.64
C GLY A 79 -9.83 -12.45 -18.18
N GLN A 80 -9.25 -11.24 -18.07
CA GLN A 80 -7.90 -11.08 -17.53
C GLN A 80 -7.79 -11.71 -16.14
N LYS A 81 -6.81 -12.60 -15.95
CA LYS A 81 -6.57 -13.23 -14.64
C LYS A 81 -5.89 -12.27 -13.70
N VAL A 82 -6.47 -12.11 -12.51
CA VAL A 82 -5.97 -11.17 -11.52
C VAL A 82 -5.90 -11.78 -10.11
N MET A 83 -5.02 -11.25 -9.28
CA MET A 83 -4.97 -11.47 -7.84
C MET A 83 -4.99 -10.12 -7.14
N LEU A 84 -5.82 -9.99 -6.11
CA LEU A 84 -6.00 -8.78 -5.35
C LEU A 84 -5.29 -8.88 -3.99
N VAL A 85 -4.64 -7.82 -3.58
CA VAL A 85 -4.09 -7.64 -2.24
C VAL A 85 -4.63 -6.36 -1.64
N ASP A 86 -4.79 -6.33 -0.32
CA ASP A 86 -5.06 -5.13 0.45
C ASP A 86 -6.35 -4.38 0.07
N HIS A 87 -7.25 -5.03 -0.61
CA HIS A 87 -8.62 -4.57 -0.88
C HIS A 87 -9.48 -5.68 -1.45
N ASN A 88 -10.78 -5.45 -1.41
CA ASN A 88 -11.76 -6.30 -2.07
C ASN A 88 -12.88 -5.49 -2.78
N GLU A 89 -13.13 -4.25 -2.39
CA GLU A 89 -14.19 -3.41 -2.98
C GLU A 89 -13.85 -3.05 -4.43
N PHE A 90 -14.74 -3.36 -5.38
CA PHE A 90 -14.53 -3.06 -6.81
C PHE A 90 -14.36 -1.57 -7.11
N ALA A 91 -15.00 -0.70 -6.34
CA ALA A 91 -14.84 0.75 -6.48
C ALA A 91 -13.41 1.23 -6.22
N GLN A 92 -12.64 0.48 -5.43
CA GLN A 92 -11.24 0.77 -5.13
C GLN A 92 -10.26 0.04 -6.05
N SER A 93 -10.76 -0.80 -6.96
CA SER A 93 -9.97 -1.65 -7.85
C SER A 93 -9.75 -1.03 -9.22
N VAL A 94 -8.99 -1.70 -10.07
CA VAL A 94 -8.72 -1.31 -11.47
C VAL A 94 -10.01 -1.21 -12.29
N ASN A 95 -10.02 -0.37 -13.32
CA ASN A 95 -11.15 -0.32 -14.24
C ASN A 95 -11.31 -1.68 -14.96
N GLY A 96 -12.56 -2.13 -15.15
CA GLY A 96 -12.85 -3.42 -15.77
C GLY A 96 -12.78 -4.63 -14.84
N ILE A 97 -12.52 -4.44 -13.53
CA ILE A 97 -12.39 -5.53 -12.55
C ILE A 97 -13.60 -6.47 -12.51
N GLU A 98 -14.80 -5.95 -12.74
CA GLU A 98 -16.04 -6.72 -12.76
C GLU A 98 -16.10 -7.77 -13.87
N LYS A 99 -15.26 -7.64 -14.91
CA LYS A 99 -15.13 -8.57 -16.04
C LYS A 99 -13.89 -9.46 -15.95
N ALA A 100 -13.01 -9.17 -15.00
CA ALA A 100 -11.78 -9.93 -14.79
C ALA A 100 -12.07 -11.30 -14.14
N LYS A 101 -11.15 -12.23 -14.32
CA LYS A 101 -11.14 -13.50 -13.60
C LYS A 101 -10.28 -13.39 -12.34
N ILE A 102 -10.92 -13.15 -11.20
CA ILE A 102 -10.24 -13.04 -9.91
C ILE A 102 -9.86 -14.43 -9.42
N LEU A 103 -8.58 -14.70 -9.28
CA LEU A 103 -8.06 -15.98 -8.83
C LEU A 103 -7.81 -16.04 -7.33
N LYS A 104 -7.44 -14.90 -6.75
CA LYS A 104 -7.02 -14.81 -5.35
C LYS A 104 -7.31 -13.41 -4.78
N VAL A 105 -7.72 -13.38 -3.50
CA VAL A 105 -7.76 -12.17 -2.67
C VAL A 105 -7.03 -12.45 -1.37
N VAL A 106 -6.14 -11.55 -0.97
CA VAL A 106 -5.47 -11.54 0.34
C VAL A 106 -5.64 -10.16 0.93
N ASP A 107 -6.40 -10.05 2.02
CA ASP A 107 -6.87 -8.76 2.51
C ASP A 107 -7.09 -8.75 4.03
N HIS A 108 -6.90 -7.60 4.66
CA HIS A 108 -7.18 -7.40 6.10
C HIS A 108 -8.36 -6.47 6.36
N HIS A 109 -8.98 -5.94 5.32
CA HIS A 109 -10.13 -5.05 5.40
C HIS A 109 -11.47 -5.78 5.57
N LYS A 110 -12.51 -5.02 5.89
CA LYS A 110 -13.89 -5.52 5.83
C LYS A 110 -14.22 -5.96 4.40
N ILE A 111 -15.01 -7.00 4.26
CA ILE A 111 -15.53 -7.43 2.97
C ILE A 111 -16.76 -6.59 2.63
N ALA A 112 -16.76 -5.91 1.48
CA ALA A 112 -17.88 -5.11 1.02
C ALA A 112 -17.93 -5.04 -0.52
N ASN A 113 -19.15 -5.05 -1.10
CA ASN A 113 -19.37 -4.87 -2.55
C ASN A 113 -18.46 -5.73 -3.43
N PHE A 114 -18.31 -7.01 -3.05
CA PHE A 114 -17.47 -7.98 -3.71
C PHE A 114 -18.29 -9.20 -4.11
N GLU A 115 -18.28 -9.54 -5.39
CA GLU A 115 -18.91 -10.74 -5.93
C GLU A 115 -18.07 -11.33 -7.07
N THR A 116 -18.15 -12.62 -7.29
CA THR A 116 -17.42 -13.32 -8.36
C THR A 116 -18.30 -14.36 -9.01
N HIS A 117 -18.03 -14.63 -10.29
CA HIS A 117 -18.73 -15.64 -11.06
C HIS A 117 -18.14 -17.05 -10.85
N GLU A 118 -16.91 -17.14 -10.40
CA GLU A 118 -16.20 -18.42 -10.19
C GLU A 118 -15.63 -18.50 -8.77
N PRO A 119 -15.45 -19.73 -8.23
CA PRO A 119 -14.74 -19.92 -6.97
C PRO A 119 -13.30 -19.40 -7.04
N LEU A 120 -12.81 -18.81 -5.96
CA LEU A 120 -11.47 -18.27 -5.84
C LEU A 120 -10.84 -18.64 -4.50
N PHE A 121 -9.53 -18.42 -4.38
CA PHE A 121 -8.88 -18.42 -3.09
C PHE A 121 -9.11 -17.06 -2.41
N TYR A 122 -9.81 -17.04 -1.28
CA TYR A 122 -10.06 -15.83 -0.50
C TYR A 122 -9.51 -16.01 0.91
N LEU A 123 -8.55 -15.16 1.31
CA LEU A 123 -7.98 -15.16 2.65
C LEU A 123 -8.08 -13.76 3.26
N ALA A 124 -9.01 -13.60 4.19
CA ALA A 124 -9.17 -12.41 4.99
C ALA A 124 -8.82 -12.70 6.46
N MET A 125 -8.02 -11.82 7.06
CA MET A 125 -7.67 -11.93 8.48
C MET A 125 -7.73 -10.54 9.14
N PRO A 126 -8.31 -10.40 10.34
CA PRO A 126 -8.37 -9.13 11.07
C PRO A 126 -7.02 -8.84 11.75
N VAL A 127 -6.03 -8.47 10.96
CA VAL A 127 -4.67 -8.08 11.37
C VAL A 127 -4.39 -6.64 10.96
N GLY A 128 -3.27 -6.09 11.37
CA GLY A 128 -2.92 -4.69 11.10
C GLY A 128 -2.47 -4.40 9.67
N CYS A 129 -2.10 -5.44 8.88
CA CYS A 129 -1.48 -5.26 7.57
C CYS A 129 -1.59 -6.53 6.71
N THR A 130 -1.80 -6.40 5.39
CA THR A 130 -1.86 -7.54 4.45
C THR A 130 -0.54 -8.31 4.41
N SER A 131 0.60 -7.64 4.52
CA SER A 131 1.91 -8.31 4.56
C SER A 131 2.08 -9.24 5.76
N THR A 132 1.37 -9.03 6.86
CA THR A 132 1.31 -10.00 7.98
C THR A 132 0.65 -11.30 7.54
N ILE A 133 -0.42 -11.23 6.73
CA ILE A 133 -1.08 -12.41 6.17
C ILE A 133 -0.15 -13.13 5.19
N LEU A 134 0.52 -12.38 4.32
CA LEU A 134 1.47 -12.93 3.36
C LEU A 134 2.63 -13.66 4.05
N ARG A 135 3.16 -13.12 5.16
CA ARG A 135 4.17 -13.81 5.99
C ARG A 135 3.67 -15.18 6.47
N GLU A 136 2.43 -15.27 6.96
CA GLU A 136 1.84 -16.54 7.35
C GLU A 136 1.70 -17.50 6.14
N MET A 137 1.32 -16.96 4.97
CA MET A 137 1.25 -17.76 3.74
C MET A 137 2.62 -18.31 3.33
N TYR A 138 3.71 -17.53 3.44
CA TYR A 138 5.07 -18.02 3.21
C TYR A 138 5.41 -19.17 4.14
N LYS A 139 5.10 -19.07 5.43
CA LYS A 139 5.33 -20.14 6.42
C LYS A 139 4.55 -21.42 6.11
N VAL A 140 3.24 -21.29 5.85
CA VAL A 140 2.38 -22.46 5.54
C VAL A 140 2.83 -23.16 4.26
N ASN A 141 3.32 -22.42 3.28
CA ASN A 141 3.85 -22.99 2.03
C ASN A 141 5.32 -23.42 2.12
N ASN A 142 5.96 -23.32 3.28
CA ASN A 142 7.39 -23.62 3.48
C ASN A 142 8.31 -22.85 2.52
N ILE A 143 7.95 -21.62 2.18
CA ILE A 143 8.75 -20.72 1.33
C ILE A 143 9.66 -19.90 2.24
N LYS A 144 10.97 -19.93 1.95
CA LYS A 144 11.93 -19.12 2.68
C LYS A 144 11.74 -17.65 2.33
N ILE A 145 11.64 -16.81 3.35
CA ILE A 145 11.63 -15.36 3.20
C ILE A 145 13.09 -14.89 3.05
N ASP A 146 13.41 -14.24 1.92
CA ASP A 146 14.72 -13.62 1.71
C ASP A 146 14.78 -12.21 2.30
N LYS A 147 15.98 -11.60 2.28
CA LYS A 147 16.24 -10.28 2.87
C LYS A 147 15.35 -9.18 2.29
N VAL A 148 15.19 -9.14 0.97
CA VAL A 148 14.39 -8.11 0.28
C VAL A 148 12.92 -8.30 0.61
N THR A 149 12.40 -9.50 0.45
CA THR A 149 11.00 -9.84 0.77
C THR A 149 10.67 -9.51 2.23
N ALA A 150 11.58 -9.85 3.17
CA ALA A 150 11.41 -9.49 4.59
C ALA A 150 11.36 -7.99 4.82
N GLY A 151 12.19 -7.24 4.11
CA GLY A 151 12.22 -5.79 4.18
C GLY A 151 10.94 -5.15 3.66
N LEU A 152 10.40 -5.64 2.54
CA LEU A 152 9.12 -5.16 1.99
C LEU A 152 7.95 -5.46 2.93
N MET A 153 7.85 -6.70 3.45
CA MET A 153 6.83 -7.06 4.44
C MET A 153 6.91 -6.19 5.70
N LEU A 154 8.14 -5.98 6.20
CA LEU A 154 8.37 -5.15 7.38
C LEU A 154 7.94 -3.70 7.16
N SER A 155 8.25 -3.13 6.00
CA SER A 155 7.87 -1.76 5.64
C SER A 155 6.36 -1.57 5.61
N SER A 156 5.61 -2.50 5.00
CA SER A 156 4.15 -2.51 5.02
C SER A 156 3.61 -2.54 6.46
N ILE A 157 4.12 -3.45 7.30
CA ILE A 157 3.66 -3.59 8.68
C ILE A 157 3.96 -2.32 9.49
N ILE A 158 5.12 -1.70 9.31
CA ILE A 158 5.48 -0.45 9.99
C ILE A 158 4.53 0.67 9.59
N SER A 159 4.24 0.79 8.29
CA SER A 159 3.33 1.80 7.75
C SER A 159 1.94 1.69 8.39
N ASP A 160 1.26 0.58 8.20
CA ASP A 160 -0.13 0.37 8.62
C ASP A 160 -0.32 0.36 10.14
N THR A 161 0.71 -0.09 10.86
CA THR A 161 0.65 -0.17 12.33
C THR A 161 1.29 1.04 13.03
N LEU A 162 1.77 2.03 12.28
CA LEU A 162 2.49 3.19 12.81
C LEU A 162 3.61 2.76 13.78
N LEU A 163 4.49 1.91 13.30
CA LEU A 163 5.55 1.28 14.09
C LEU A 163 4.98 0.59 15.35
N LEU A 164 3.95 -0.24 15.15
CA LEU A 164 3.25 -1.05 16.17
C LEU A 164 2.47 -0.23 17.22
N LYS A 165 2.22 1.06 16.97
CA LYS A 165 1.50 1.96 17.89
C LYS A 165 0.00 2.09 17.53
N SER A 166 -0.41 1.75 16.32
CA SER A 166 -1.80 1.80 15.90
C SER A 166 -2.68 0.86 16.75
N PRO A 167 -3.92 1.24 17.09
CA PRO A 167 -4.87 0.36 17.73
C PRO A 167 -5.28 -0.85 16.86
N THR A 168 -5.04 -0.80 15.55
CA THR A 168 -5.24 -1.91 14.61
C THR A 168 -4.15 -2.98 14.68
N CYS A 169 -3.01 -2.67 15.32
CA CYS A 169 -1.88 -3.59 15.44
C CYS A 169 -2.22 -4.79 16.31
N THR A 170 -2.06 -6.00 15.76
CA THR A 170 -2.35 -7.26 16.44
C THR A 170 -1.06 -7.95 16.95
N ASP A 171 -1.23 -9.04 17.70
CA ASP A 171 -0.08 -9.87 18.14
C ASP A 171 0.65 -10.51 16.96
N LYS A 172 -0.05 -10.83 15.86
CA LYS A 172 0.58 -11.37 14.64
C LYS A 172 1.49 -10.35 13.96
N ASP A 173 1.09 -9.08 13.93
CA ASP A 173 1.94 -7.99 13.42
C ASP A 173 3.19 -7.82 14.30
N ARG A 174 3.02 -7.89 15.63
CA ARG A 174 4.14 -7.83 16.58
C ARG A 174 5.10 -9.02 16.46
N GLU A 175 4.58 -10.22 16.19
CA GLU A 175 5.41 -11.41 15.93
C GLU A 175 6.19 -11.23 14.62
N ALA A 176 5.56 -10.76 13.56
CA ALA A 176 6.23 -10.45 12.29
C ALA A 176 7.33 -9.40 12.49
N ALA A 177 7.06 -8.33 13.24
CA ALA A 177 8.02 -7.27 13.54
C ALA A 177 9.17 -7.70 14.46
N LYS A 178 9.11 -8.86 15.13
CA LYS A 178 10.24 -9.47 15.85
C LYS A 178 11.15 -10.33 14.97
N GLU A 179 10.58 -10.90 13.92
CA GLU A 179 11.27 -11.83 13.01
C GLU A 179 11.88 -11.12 11.80
N LEU A 180 11.07 -10.35 11.08
CA LEU A 180 11.42 -9.75 9.80
C LEU A 180 12.64 -8.82 9.85
N PRO A 181 12.84 -7.97 10.87
CA PRO A 181 14.04 -7.11 10.94
C PRO A 181 15.35 -7.91 10.93
N LYS A 182 15.36 -9.09 11.55
CA LYS A 182 16.55 -9.97 11.58
C LYS A 182 16.87 -10.52 10.20
N ILE A 183 15.84 -10.87 9.41
CA ILE A 183 15.99 -11.39 8.05
C ILE A 183 16.36 -10.24 7.10
N ALA A 184 15.74 -9.09 7.26
CA ALA A 184 15.98 -7.88 6.47
C ALA A 184 17.33 -7.19 6.82
N GLU A 185 17.97 -7.59 7.94
CA GLU A 185 19.21 -7.01 8.46
C GLU A 185 19.08 -5.49 8.74
N VAL A 186 17.99 -5.09 9.39
CA VAL A 186 17.72 -3.70 9.78
C VAL A 186 17.39 -3.60 11.28
N ASP A 187 17.67 -2.44 11.89
CA ASP A 187 17.09 -2.11 13.18
C ASP A 187 15.64 -1.62 12.98
N LEU A 188 14.71 -2.24 13.71
CA LEU A 188 13.27 -1.95 13.57
C LEU A 188 12.94 -0.48 13.82
N ASN A 189 13.53 0.11 14.88
CA ASN A 189 13.19 1.46 15.29
C ASN A 189 13.84 2.50 14.38
N GLU A 190 15.12 2.34 14.07
CA GLU A 190 15.85 3.25 13.19
C GLU A 190 15.24 3.25 11.79
N TYR A 191 15.11 2.06 11.18
CA TYR A 191 14.52 1.92 9.86
C TYR A 191 13.07 2.41 9.84
N GLY A 192 12.25 1.99 10.82
CA GLY A 192 10.85 2.34 10.89
C GLY A 192 10.60 3.84 11.07
N MET A 193 11.40 4.52 11.89
CA MET A 193 11.32 5.98 12.03
C MET A 193 11.73 6.70 10.74
N ASN A 194 12.73 6.21 10.02
CA ASN A 194 13.14 6.80 8.75
C ASN A 194 12.07 6.60 7.67
N LEU A 195 11.45 5.42 7.61
CA LEU A 195 10.33 5.11 6.72
C LEU A 195 9.15 6.08 6.96
N LEU A 196 8.67 6.19 8.21
CA LEU A 196 7.55 7.06 8.57
C LEU A 196 7.89 8.54 8.33
N LYS A 197 9.13 8.97 8.60
CA LYS A 197 9.57 10.33 8.26
C LYS A 197 9.54 10.61 6.78
N ALA A 198 9.94 9.65 5.94
CA ALA A 198 9.84 9.80 4.48
C ALA A 198 8.39 9.99 4.01
N GLY A 199 7.44 9.27 4.63
CA GLY A 199 6.00 9.41 4.34
C GLY A 199 5.40 10.75 4.79
N THR A 200 6.00 11.36 5.80
CA THR A 200 5.56 12.64 6.36
C THR A 200 6.49 13.81 5.99
N ASP A 201 7.33 13.60 4.98
CA ASP A 201 8.19 14.67 4.46
C ASP A 201 7.36 15.72 3.71
N LEU A 202 7.30 16.90 4.30
CA LEU A 202 6.55 18.05 3.82
C LEU A 202 7.43 19.06 3.05
N SER A 203 8.68 18.70 2.73
CA SER A 203 9.64 19.60 2.07
C SER A 203 9.21 20.12 0.70
N ASP A 204 8.28 19.43 0.04
CA ASP A 204 7.73 19.86 -1.25
C ASP A 204 6.53 20.80 -1.13
N PHE A 205 6.02 21.02 0.10
CA PHE A 205 4.87 21.89 0.33
C PHE A 205 5.30 23.30 0.66
N THR A 206 4.68 24.28 0.02
CA THR A 206 4.77 25.69 0.42
C THR A 206 3.99 25.92 1.71
N PRO A 207 4.28 26.99 2.47
CA PRO A 207 3.49 27.36 3.66
C PRO A 207 2.00 27.53 3.35
N GLU A 208 1.65 28.08 2.19
CA GLU A 208 0.27 28.22 1.71
C GLU A 208 -0.43 26.88 1.47
N GLU A 209 0.28 25.89 0.94
CA GLU A 209 -0.24 24.54 0.78
C GLU A 209 -0.40 23.85 2.12
N LEU A 210 0.57 24.00 3.05
CA LEU A 210 0.49 23.39 4.38
C LEU A 210 -0.75 23.82 5.16
N ILE A 211 -1.12 25.12 5.15
CA ILE A 211 -2.32 25.61 5.85
C ILE A 211 -3.63 25.16 5.22
N ASN A 212 -3.58 24.58 4.02
CA ASN A 212 -4.73 24.06 3.29
C ASN A 212 -4.80 22.53 3.27
N ILE A 213 -3.81 21.82 3.79
CA ILE A 213 -3.85 20.35 3.91
C ILE A 213 -5.00 19.94 4.82
N ASP A 214 -5.87 19.02 4.35
CA ASP A 214 -7.06 18.55 5.08
C ASP A 214 -7.77 19.64 5.87
N SER A 215 -7.96 20.80 5.23
CA SER A 215 -8.56 21.97 5.87
C SER A 215 -10.08 21.99 5.72
N LYS A 216 -10.76 22.42 6.79
CA LYS A 216 -12.23 22.50 6.84
C LYS A 216 -12.66 23.86 7.42
N PRO A 217 -13.60 24.55 6.77
CA PRO A 217 -14.17 25.79 7.30
C PRO A 217 -15.22 25.46 8.38
N TYR A 218 -15.21 26.28 9.44
CA TYR A 218 -16.18 26.22 10.53
C TYR A 218 -16.73 27.60 10.84
N THR A 219 -17.93 27.65 11.45
CA THR A 219 -18.52 28.87 11.98
C THR A 219 -19.08 28.61 13.37
N THR A 220 -18.62 29.36 14.36
CA THR A 220 -19.10 29.25 15.73
C THR A 220 -19.38 30.66 16.29
N LYS A 221 -20.60 30.89 16.77
CA LYS A 221 -21.04 32.19 17.33
C LYS A 221 -20.75 33.38 16.40
N GLY A 222 -20.90 33.20 15.08
CA GLY A 222 -20.65 34.24 14.07
C GLY A 222 -19.18 34.44 13.69
N ILE A 223 -18.26 33.73 14.34
CA ILE A 223 -16.83 33.76 13.98
C ILE A 223 -16.56 32.62 12.99
N LYS A 224 -16.00 32.98 11.83
CA LYS A 224 -15.51 32.02 10.85
C LYS A 224 -14.05 31.66 11.18
N TYR A 225 -13.71 30.38 11.08
CA TYR A 225 -12.35 29.91 11.16
C TYR A 225 -12.13 28.68 10.28
N GLN A 226 -10.90 28.46 9.90
CA GLN A 226 -10.48 27.27 9.17
C GLN A 226 -9.54 26.45 10.07
N ALA A 227 -9.79 25.14 10.14
CA ALA A 227 -8.89 24.21 10.80
C ALA A 227 -8.24 23.32 9.74
N ALA A 228 -6.92 23.25 9.74
CA ALA A 228 -6.14 22.35 8.89
C ALA A 228 -5.41 21.33 9.77
N GLN A 229 -5.25 20.11 9.27
CA GLN A 229 -4.52 19.05 9.96
C GLN A 229 -3.32 18.61 9.11
N VAL A 230 -2.13 18.72 9.69
CA VAL A 230 -0.88 18.24 9.11
C VAL A 230 -0.43 16.99 9.88
N ASN A 231 -0.36 15.86 9.21
CA ASN A 231 0.18 14.63 9.79
C ASN A 231 1.70 14.62 9.61
N THR A 232 2.44 14.43 10.69
CA THR A 232 3.90 14.39 10.66
C THR A 232 4.47 13.43 11.71
N ALA A 233 5.58 12.78 11.38
CA ALA A 233 6.38 12.00 12.34
C ALA A 233 7.29 12.88 13.20
N SER A 234 7.49 14.16 12.80
CA SER A 234 8.36 15.11 13.50
C SER A 234 7.72 16.52 13.51
N ILE A 235 7.20 16.92 14.65
CA ILE A 235 6.65 18.27 14.85
C ILE A 235 7.73 19.35 14.61
N ASP A 236 8.96 19.08 15.03
CA ASP A 236 10.07 20.02 14.88
C ASP A 236 10.37 20.31 13.39
N ASP A 237 10.19 19.34 12.51
CA ASP A 237 10.41 19.51 11.07
C ASP A 237 9.37 20.47 10.45
N VAL A 238 8.12 20.42 10.89
CA VAL A 238 7.08 21.38 10.49
C VAL A 238 7.35 22.76 11.08
N LEU A 239 7.73 22.83 12.36
CA LEU A 239 7.91 24.08 13.08
C LEU A 239 9.21 24.84 12.70
N LYS A 240 10.12 24.25 11.93
CA LYS A 240 11.26 24.98 11.34
C LYS A 240 10.79 26.20 10.54
N ASP A 241 9.70 26.07 9.81
CA ASP A 241 9.13 27.10 8.96
C ASP A 241 7.97 27.87 9.61
N LYS A 242 7.86 27.81 10.96
CA LYS A 242 6.77 28.39 11.74
C LYS A 242 6.43 29.82 11.32
N LYS A 243 7.45 30.69 11.13
CA LYS A 243 7.20 32.08 10.72
C LYS A 243 6.53 32.22 9.37
N ALA A 244 6.99 31.45 8.38
CA ALA A 244 6.41 31.44 7.05
C ALA A 244 4.98 30.89 7.06
N ILE A 245 4.71 29.86 7.89
CA ILE A 245 3.36 29.32 8.09
C ILE A 245 2.44 30.37 8.73
N GLU A 246 2.90 31.09 9.78
CA GLU A 246 2.14 32.18 10.42
C GLU A 246 1.86 33.33 9.45
N GLU A 247 2.82 33.70 8.60
CA GLU A 247 2.64 34.72 7.55
C GLU A 247 1.59 34.26 6.52
N ALA A 248 1.63 33.01 6.07
CA ALA A 248 0.63 32.44 5.17
C ALA A 248 -0.78 32.41 5.80
N MET A 249 -0.90 32.05 7.09
CA MET A 249 -2.17 32.12 7.84
C MET A 249 -2.73 33.54 7.90
N ASN A 250 -1.87 34.53 8.22
CA ASN A 250 -2.27 35.94 8.30
C ASN A 250 -2.76 36.44 6.93
N LYS A 251 -2.04 36.14 5.85
CA LYS A 251 -2.43 36.48 4.49
C LYS A 251 -3.79 35.85 4.13
N PHE A 252 -3.95 34.56 4.40
CA PHE A 252 -5.21 33.85 4.15
C PHE A 252 -6.40 34.49 4.89
N MET A 253 -6.23 34.88 6.17
CA MET A 253 -7.26 35.56 6.95
C MET A 253 -7.62 36.93 6.34
N GLN A 254 -6.65 37.70 5.83
CA GLN A 254 -6.90 39.00 5.20
C GLN A 254 -7.67 38.88 3.89
N GLU A 255 -7.43 37.81 3.11
CA GLU A 255 -8.04 37.55 1.82
C GLU A 255 -9.45 36.97 1.93
N ASN A 256 -9.77 36.23 3.00
CA ASN A 256 -11.01 35.47 3.14
C ASN A 256 -11.96 35.95 4.26
N GLY A 257 -11.57 36.91 5.06
CA GLY A 257 -12.39 37.57 6.08
C GLY A 257 -12.51 36.79 7.37
#